data_788c68f1e7d930926e5c0aa0d4fdf68f
#
_entry.id   788c68f1e7d930926e5c0aa0d4fdf68f
#
_cell.length_a   1.000
_cell.length_b   1.000
_cell.length_c   1.000
_cell.angle_alpha   90.00
_cell.angle_beta   90.00
_cell.angle_gamma   90.00
#
_symmetry.space_group_name_H-M   'P 1'
#
loop_
_entity.id
_entity.type
_entity.pdbx_description
1 polymer ?
#
loop_
_entity_poly.entity_id
_entity_poly.type
_entity_poly.pdbx_seq_one_letter_code
_entity_poly.pdbx_strand_id
1 'polypeptide(L)'
;MGILNWFKKENSTVTTTKVKLAVIYYSSNGTNYQLAQWAAEGAREAGADVKILKVPETAPQSVVDGQPSWKAHLEATKNVPTAMIEDLEWADAIIFSMPTRFGNLPAQLKQFLDTTGGLWAQGKTVNKVVSAMTSATNPNAGQEQTILQLYTSMYHWGAIIAAPGFTDQSVFTAGGNPYGTSVTVGQDGKIKEDARGAAAHQAKRTVSIAKALKIGFEQQ
;
A
#
# COMPACT_ATOMS: atom_id res chain seq x y z
N MET A 1 18.62 -58.62 3.21
CA MET A 1 19.48 -57.57 2.68
C MET A 1 18.65 -56.78 1.71
N GLY A 2 18.11 -55.64 1.92
CA GLY A 2 18.45 -54.38 2.52
C GLY A 2 17.58 -53.40 1.77
N ILE A 3 16.30 -53.17 2.22
CA ILE A 3 15.40 -52.14 1.71
C ILE A 3 15.29 -51.09 2.80
N LEU A 4 16.34 -50.29 2.91
CA LEU A 4 16.35 -49.17 3.90
C LEU A 4 17.30 -48.10 3.39
N ASN A 5 16.83 -47.24 2.46
CA ASN A 5 17.48 -45.96 2.19
C ASN A 5 16.63 -45.06 1.22
N TRP A 6 15.29 -44.97 1.38
CA TRP A 6 14.47 -44.10 0.53
C TRP A 6 13.97 -42.85 1.27
N PHE A 7 14.44 -42.52 2.43
CA PHE A 7 14.11 -41.26 3.10
C PHE A 7 15.39 -40.46 3.40
N LYS A 8 16.19 -40.15 2.37
CA LYS A 8 16.99 -38.95 2.43
C LYS A 8 16.04 -37.78 2.27
N LYS A 9 15.64 -37.19 3.41
CA LYS A 9 15.07 -35.86 3.47
C LYS A 9 16.11 -34.92 2.86
N GLU A 10 15.94 -34.55 1.58
CA GLU A 10 16.65 -33.41 1.04
C GLU A 10 16.26 -32.23 1.93
N ASN A 11 17.21 -31.72 2.68
CA ASN A 11 17.11 -30.41 3.30
C ASN A 11 17.06 -29.42 2.14
N SER A 12 15.87 -29.16 1.61
CA SER A 12 15.64 -27.98 0.79
C SER A 12 15.97 -26.79 1.71
N THR A 13 17.08 -26.15 1.44
CA THR A 13 17.37 -24.81 1.93
C THR A 13 16.19 -23.96 1.48
N VAL A 14 15.25 -23.71 2.40
CA VAL A 14 14.17 -22.73 2.19
C VAL A 14 14.88 -21.41 2.02
N THR A 15 15.16 -21.04 0.78
CA THR A 15 15.56 -19.69 0.43
C THR A 15 14.43 -18.80 0.91
N THR A 16 14.64 -18.06 2.00
CA THR A 16 13.65 -17.13 2.52
C THR A 16 13.55 -15.98 1.54
N THR A 17 12.72 -16.15 0.52
CA THR A 17 12.48 -15.13 -0.50
C THR A 17 11.83 -13.93 0.17
N LYS A 18 12.64 -12.90 0.45
CA LYS A 18 12.19 -11.68 1.11
C LYS A 18 11.34 -10.88 0.13
N VAL A 19 10.12 -10.53 0.53
CA VAL A 19 9.23 -9.68 -0.26
C VAL A 19 9.67 -8.23 -0.15
N LYS A 20 9.77 -7.55 -1.28
CA LYS A 20 10.02 -6.11 -1.39
C LYS A 20 8.70 -5.37 -1.47
N LEU A 21 8.38 -4.57 -0.46
CA LEU A 21 7.13 -3.80 -0.39
C LEU A 21 7.40 -2.30 -0.47
N ALA A 22 6.77 -1.63 -1.43
CA ALA A 22 6.70 -0.18 -1.48
C ALA A 22 5.36 0.30 -0.87
N VAL A 23 5.42 1.10 0.18
CA VAL A 23 4.26 1.82 0.71
C VAL A 23 4.33 3.25 0.17
N ILE A 24 3.49 3.54 -0.83
CA ILE A 24 3.48 4.82 -1.54
C ILE A 24 2.28 5.63 -1.04
N TYR A 25 2.53 6.83 -0.53
CA TYR A 25 1.46 7.65 -0.01
C TYR A 25 1.44 9.06 -0.58
N TYR A 26 0.23 9.65 -0.59
CA TYR A 26 0.02 11.07 -0.65
C TYR A 26 -0.77 11.53 0.59
N SER A 27 -0.36 12.62 1.20
CA SER A 27 -1.05 13.19 2.35
C SER A 27 -0.81 14.69 2.44
N SER A 28 -1.86 15.50 2.56
CA SER A 28 -1.72 16.91 2.87
C SER A 28 -1.59 17.19 4.38
N ASN A 29 -2.26 16.40 5.22
CA ASN A 29 -2.35 16.67 6.68
C ASN A 29 -1.80 15.52 7.54
N GLY A 30 -1.07 14.56 6.96
CA GLY A 30 -0.39 13.50 7.71
C GLY A 30 -1.19 12.20 7.89
N THR A 31 -2.51 12.17 7.73
CA THR A 31 -3.33 10.97 7.98
C THR A 31 -2.89 9.76 7.16
N ASN A 32 -2.71 9.92 5.86
CA ASN A 32 -2.30 8.81 5.00
C ASN A 32 -0.83 8.44 5.19
N TYR A 33 0.01 9.35 5.66
CA TYR A 33 1.34 9.02 6.13
C TYR A 33 1.29 8.13 7.37
N GLN A 34 0.40 8.43 8.32
CA GLN A 34 0.20 7.59 9.51
C GLN A 34 -0.28 6.19 9.13
N LEU A 35 -1.25 6.06 8.20
CA LEU A 35 -1.67 4.76 7.67
C LEU A 35 -0.51 4.02 7.01
N ALA A 36 0.31 4.73 6.23
CA ALA A 36 1.49 4.16 5.58
C ALA A 36 2.53 3.64 6.60
N GLN A 37 2.71 4.35 7.73
CA GLN A 37 3.60 3.90 8.80
C GLN A 37 3.08 2.61 9.46
N TRP A 38 1.79 2.53 9.81
CA TRP A 38 1.19 1.33 10.39
C TRP A 38 1.25 0.13 9.43
N ALA A 39 1.01 0.35 8.15
CA ALA A 39 1.17 -0.70 7.14
C ALA A 39 2.64 -1.17 7.04
N ALA A 40 3.58 -0.24 7.04
CA ALA A 40 5.01 -0.57 7.00
C ALA A 40 5.48 -1.36 8.24
N GLU A 41 4.96 -1.03 9.43
CA GLU A 41 5.21 -1.81 10.66
C GLU A 41 4.72 -3.24 10.48
N GLY A 42 3.45 -3.45 10.09
CA GLY A 42 2.88 -4.78 9.86
C GLY A 42 3.63 -5.58 8.78
N ALA A 43 4.07 -4.93 7.71
CA ALA A 43 4.84 -5.58 6.66
C ALA A 43 6.24 -6.01 7.12
N ARG A 44 6.92 -5.20 7.93
CA ARG A 44 8.22 -5.56 8.54
C ARG A 44 8.08 -6.73 9.50
N GLU A 45 7.01 -6.75 10.32
CA GLU A 45 6.69 -7.89 11.18
C GLU A 45 6.45 -9.18 10.38
N ALA A 46 5.93 -9.07 9.15
CA ALA A 46 5.79 -10.19 8.20
C ALA A 46 7.10 -10.53 7.46
N GLY A 47 8.22 -9.87 7.78
CA GLY A 47 9.55 -10.13 7.23
C GLY A 47 9.84 -9.47 5.88
N ALA A 48 9.03 -8.50 5.42
CA ALA A 48 9.27 -7.78 4.18
C ALA A 48 10.42 -6.76 4.30
N ASP A 49 11.05 -6.47 3.16
CA ASP A 49 11.87 -5.28 2.96
C ASP A 49 10.97 -4.12 2.53
N VAL A 50 10.95 -3.04 3.32
CA VAL A 50 9.90 -2.02 3.20
C VAL A 50 10.47 -0.64 2.96
N LYS A 51 10.03 -0.01 1.88
CA LYS A 51 10.21 1.42 1.62
C LYS A 51 8.91 2.17 1.88
N ILE A 52 8.97 3.32 2.56
CA ILE A 52 7.89 4.31 2.64
C ILE A 52 8.28 5.48 1.74
N LEU A 53 7.41 5.81 0.79
CA LEU A 53 7.68 6.77 -0.26
C LEU A 53 6.51 7.75 -0.38
N LYS A 54 6.80 9.04 -0.53
CA LYS A 54 5.76 10.04 -0.76
C LYS A 54 5.62 10.35 -2.26
N VAL A 55 4.39 10.54 -2.70
CA VAL A 55 4.12 11.09 -4.03
C VAL A 55 4.54 12.57 -4.05
N PRO A 56 5.13 13.10 -5.15
CA PRO A 56 5.47 14.50 -5.26
C PRO A 56 4.28 15.42 -5.00
N GLU A 57 4.51 16.52 -4.28
CA GLU A 57 3.50 17.58 -4.17
C GLU A 57 3.48 18.40 -5.46
N THR A 58 2.29 18.62 -5.99
CA THR A 58 2.08 19.37 -7.24
C THR A 58 1.21 20.62 -7.04
N ALA A 59 0.71 20.84 -5.81
CA ALA A 59 0.00 22.06 -5.48
C ALA A 59 0.95 23.27 -5.52
N PRO A 60 0.48 24.43 -5.99
CA PRO A 60 1.26 25.66 -5.91
C PRO A 60 1.67 25.97 -4.46
N GLN A 61 2.90 26.45 -4.26
CA GLN A 61 3.41 26.74 -2.93
C GLN A 61 2.50 27.72 -2.15
N SER A 62 1.90 28.69 -2.83
CA SER A 62 0.94 29.63 -2.20
C SER A 62 -0.30 28.95 -1.62
N VAL A 63 -0.76 27.84 -2.21
CA VAL A 63 -1.87 27.02 -1.69
C VAL A 63 -1.44 26.28 -0.44
N VAL A 64 -0.25 25.68 -0.46
CA VAL A 64 0.34 24.98 0.69
C VAL A 64 0.56 25.95 1.86
N ASP A 65 1.15 27.12 1.59
CA ASP A 65 1.44 28.13 2.61
C ASP A 65 0.18 28.71 3.24
N GLY A 66 -0.94 28.72 2.52
CA GLY A 66 -2.26 29.12 3.03
C GLY A 66 -2.90 28.10 3.99
N GLN A 67 -2.31 26.89 4.15
CA GLN A 67 -2.84 25.84 5.00
C GLN A 67 -1.78 25.35 6.00
N PRO A 68 -1.79 25.85 7.24
CA PRO A 68 -0.72 25.57 8.22
C PRO A 68 -0.45 24.09 8.48
N SER A 69 -1.49 23.24 8.54
CA SER A 69 -1.34 21.79 8.74
C SER A 69 -0.66 21.10 7.56
N TRP A 70 -0.95 21.55 6.33
CA TRP A 70 -0.32 21.02 5.12
C TRP A 70 1.17 21.39 5.08
N LYS A 71 1.47 22.66 5.31
CA LYS A 71 2.86 23.14 5.39
C LYS A 71 3.66 22.42 6.47
N ALA A 72 3.10 22.27 7.66
CA ALA A 72 3.73 21.55 8.76
C ALA A 72 4.00 20.07 8.42
N HIS A 73 3.05 19.40 7.74
CA HIS A 73 3.25 18.03 7.31
C HIS A 73 4.36 17.89 6.28
N LEU A 74 4.41 18.76 5.26
CA LEU A 74 5.48 18.73 4.25
C LEU A 74 6.86 18.93 4.88
N GLU A 75 6.99 19.87 5.83
CA GLU A 75 8.25 20.09 6.55
C GLU A 75 8.62 18.87 7.41
N ALA A 76 7.67 18.29 8.15
CA ALA A 76 7.90 17.10 8.97
C ALA A 76 8.32 15.87 8.15
N THR A 77 7.91 15.81 6.90
CA THR A 77 8.18 14.68 6.00
C THR A 77 9.20 15.00 4.90
N LYS A 78 9.94 16.10 5.01
CA LYS A 78 10.92 16.51 3.99
C LYS A 78 11.98 15.45 3.68
N ASN A 79 12.36 14.66 4.68
CA ASN A 79 13.35 13.58 4.55
C ASN A 79 12.75 12.24 4.08
N VAL A 80 11.41 12.13 3.94
CA VAL A 80 10.81 10.93 3.34
C VAL A 80 11.09 10.93 1.84
N PRO A 81 11.68 9.85 1.29
CA PRO A 81 12.00 9.79 -0.13
C PRO A 81 10.76 9.95 -1.01
N THR A 82 10.94 10.61 -2.14
CA THR A 82 9.90 10.73 -3.17
C THR A 82 9.85 9.44 -3.99
N ALA A 83 8.64 8.96 -4.29
CA ALA A 83 8.42 7.78 -5.09
C ALA A 83 8.90 8.00 -6.54
N MET A 84 9.66 7.06 -7.06
CA MET A 84 10.18 7.03 -8.41
C MET A 84 9.69 5.78 -9.14
N ILE A 85 9.80 5.76 -10.46
CA ILE A 85 9.41 4.61 -11.29
C ILE A 85 10.22 3.35 -10.93
N GLU A 86 11.48 3.52 -10.59
CA GLU A 86 12.38 2.47 -10.16
C GLU A 86 11.95 1.81 -8.85
N ASP A 87 11.23 2.52 -7.98
CA ASP A 87 10.66 1.93 -6.77
C ASP A 87 9.50 0.98 -7.08
N LEU A 88 8.71 1.28 -8.11
CA LEU A 88 7.68 0.37 -8.60
C LEU A 88 8.31 -0.86 -9.26
N GLU A 89 9.38 -0.68 -10.02
CA GLU A 89 10.12 -1.81 -10.61
C GLU A 89 10.72 -2.72 -9.54
N TRP A 90 11.33 -2.11 -8.51
CA TRP A 90 11.94 -2.81 -7.38
C TRP A 90 10.94 -3.64 -6.57
N ALA A 91 9.70 -3.18 -6.41
CA ALA A 91 8.72 -3.77 -5.52
C ALA A 91 8.09 -5.06 -6.08
N ASP A 92 7.97 -6.08 -5.25
CA ASP A 92 7.11 -7.26 -5.48
C ASP A 92 5.64 -6.93 -5.15
N ALA A 93 5.45 -6.06 -4.15
CA ALA A 93 4.14 -5.62 -3.68
C ALA A 93 4.10 -4.11 -3.43
N ILE A 94 2.92 -3.51 -3.55
CA ILE A 94 2.72 -2.07 -3.38
C ILE A 94 1.47 -1.82 -2.54
N ILE A 95 1.57 -0.95 -1.54
CA ILE A 95 0.41 -0.43 -0.83
C ILE A 95 0.32 1.07 -1.11
N PHE A 96 -0.80 1.50 -1.69
CA PHE A 96 -1.09 2.92 -1.86
C PHE A 96 -1.92 3.45 -0.69
N SER A 97 -1.54 4.59 -0.12
CA SER A 97 -2.29 5.29 0.92
C SER A 97 -2.56 6.73 0.50
N MET A 98 -3.84 7.09 0.31
CA MET A 98 -4.22 8.39 -0.25
C MET A 98 -5.54 8.90 0.34
N PRO A 99 -5.75 10.22 0.43
CA PRO A 99 -7.06 10.77 0.78
C PRO A 99 -8.03 10.63 -0.39
N THR A 100 -9.32 10.51 -0.09
CA THR A 100 -10.34 10.69 -1.13
C THR A 100 -10.40 12.14 -1.60
N ARG A 101 -10.64 12.33 -2.87
CA ARG A 101 -10.99 13.63 -3.48
C ARG A 101 -12.24 13.42 -4.32
N PHE A 102 -13.41 13.79 -3.75
CA PHE A 102 -14.71 13.60 -4.40
C PHE A 102 -14.97 12.16 -4.86
N GLY A 103 -14.62 11.17 -4.01
CA GLY A 103 -14.76 9.74 -4.34
C GLY A 103 -13.71 9.21 -5.31
N ASN A 104 -12.61 9.94 -5.55
CA ASN A 104 -11.58 9.58 -6.51
C ASN A 104 -10.17 9.78 -5.92
N LEU A 105 -9.15 9.39 -6.70
CA LEU A 105 -7.74 9.57 -6.37
C LEU A 105 -7.40 11.07 -6.29
N PRO A 106 -6.47 11.49 -5.42
CA PRO A 106 -5.90 12.82 -5.49
C PRO A 106 -5.08 13.00 -6.77
N ALA A 107 -5.11 14.21 -7.32
CA ALA A 107 -4.42 14.54 -8.59
C ALA A 107 -2.93 14.18 -8.54
N GLN A 108 -2.27 14.38 -7.41
CA GLN A 108 -0.87 14.05 -7.21
C GLN A 108 -0.57 12.56 -7.43
N LEU A 109 -1.39 11.67 -6.85
CA LEU A 109 -1.22 10.24 -7.05
C LEU A 109 -1.57 9.84 -8.49
N LYS A 110 -2.63 10.40 -9.05
CA LYS A 110 -3.01 10.10 -10.44
C LYS A 110 -1.91 10.53 -11.41
N GLN A 111 -1.32 11.70 -11.20
CA GLN A 111 -0.18 12.17 -12.01
C GLN A 111 1.02 11.20 -11.91
N PHE A 112 1.35 10.73 -10.71
CA PHE A 112 2.40 9.71 -10.54
C PHE A 112 2.07 8.43 -11.32
N LEU A 113 0.83 7.93 -11.22
CA LEU A 113 0.39 6.76 -11.99
C LEU A 113 0.47 6.97 -13.49
N ASP A 114 0.18 8.17 -13.99
CA ASP A 114 0.26 8.50 -15.41
C ASP A 114 1.69 8.46 -15.97
N THR A 115 2.71 8.58 -15.11
CA THR A 115 4.11 8.42 -15.52
C THR A 115 4.55 6.97 -15.69
N THR A 116 3.74 6.00 -15.29
CA THR A 116 4.09 4.56 -15.30
C THR A 116 3.95 3.89 -16.67
N GLY A 117 3.51 4.61 -17.71
CA GLY A 117 3.26 4.05 -19.04
C GLY A 117 4.44 3.28 -19.64
N GLY A 118 5.67 3.78 -19.43
CA GLY A 118 6.89 3.08 -19.89
C GLY A 118 7.14 1.75 -19.16
N LEU A 119 6.86 1.69 -17.86
CA LEU A 119 6.98 0.48 -17.05
C LEU A 119 5.92 -0.55 -17.47
N TRP A 120 4.69 -0.09 -17.70
CA TRP A 120 3.58 -0.90 -18.18
C TRP A 120 3.87 -1.50 -19.56
N ALA A 121 4.36 -0.70 -20.52
CA ALA A 121 4.69 -1.16 -21.87
C ALA A 121 5.79 -2.25 -21.89
N GLN A 122 6.65 -2.28 -20.86
CA GLN A 122 7.67 -3.32 -20.67
C GLN A 122 7.15 -4.55 -19.90
N GLY A 123 5.86 -4.60 -19.54
CA GLY A 123 5.27 -5.70 -18.75
C GLY A 123 5.72 -5.74 -17.28
N LYS A 124 6.44 -4.74 -16.79
CA LYS A 124 7.02 -4.73 -15.43
C LYS A 124 6.01 -4.43 -14.32
N THR A 125 4.76 -4.13 -14.67
CA THR A 125 3.65 -3.95 -13.73
C THR A 125 2.88 -5.24 -13.48
N VAL A 126 3.05 -6.25 -14.35
CA VAL A 126 2.31 -7.51 -14.30
C VAL A 126 2.67 -8.29 -13.03
N ASN A 127 1.65 -8.91 -12.41
CA ASN A 127 1.75 -9.75 -11.21
C ASN A 127 2.25 -9.03 -9.95
N LYS A 128 2.40 -7.72 -9.95
CA LYS A 128 2.63 -6.99 -8.70
C LYS A 128 1.41 -7.09 -7.80
N VAL A 129 1.63 -7.37 -6.52
CA VAL A 129 0.53 -7.48 -5.55
C VAL A 129 0.21 -6.09 -5.01
N VAL A 130 -1.04 -5.63 -5.21
CA VAL A 130 -1.42 -4.26 -4.85
C VAL A 130 -2.55 -4.24 -3.83
N SER A 131 -2.43 -3.35 -2.86
CA SER A 131 -3.47 -3.02 -1.89
C SER A 131 -3.59 -1.51 -1.72
N ALA A 132 -4.70 -1.02 -1.15
CA ALA A 132 -4.96 0.41 -1.01
C ALA A 132 -5.60 0.77 0.33
N MET A 133 -5.29 1.97 0.82
CA MET A 133 -5.87 2.57 2.02
C MET A 133 -6.27 4.01 1.73
N THR A 134 -7.28 4.51 2.43
CA THR A 134 -7.76 5.87 2.20
C THR A 134 -8.24 6.57 3.46
N SER A 135 -8.41 7.89 3.37
CA SER A 135 -8.99 8.71 4.41
C SER A 135 -10.00 9.71 3.84
N ALA A 136 -10.95 10.11 4.66
CA ALA A 136 -11.92 11.16 4.35
C ALA A 136 -12.30 11.94 5.61
N THR A 137 -12.99 13.08 5.45
CA THR A 137 -13.50 13.86 6.58
C THR A 137 -14.88 13.39 7.06
N ASN A 138 -15.58 12.58 6.26
CA ASN A 138 -16.91 12.06 6.58
C ASN A 138 -16.97 10.55 6.34
N PRO A 139 -17.82 9.81 7.07
CA PRO A 139 -17.94 8.35 6.94
C PRO A 139 -18.39 7.89 5.53
N ASN A 140 -19.24 8.68 4.88
CA ASN A 140 -19.80 8.38 3.55
C ASN A 140 -19.24 9.31 2.46
N ALA A 141 -17.93 9.52 2.45
CA ALA A 141 -17.30 10.49 1.55
C ALA A 141 -16.62 9.84 0.31
N GLY A 142 -16.98 8.60 -0.01
CA GLY A 142 -16.48 7.89 -1.18
C GLY A 142 -15.16 7.13 -0.94
N GLN A 143 -14.89 6.71 0.31
CA GLN A 143 -13.68 5.92 0.63
C GLN A 143 -13.59 4.64 -0.19
N GLU A 144 -14.67 3.86 -0.23
CA GLU A 144 -14.73 2.63 -1.03
C GLU A 144 -14.49 2.90 -2.50
N GLN A 145 -15.19 3.91 -3.04
CA GLN A 145 -15.07 4.29 -4.44
C GLN A 145 -13.64 4.74 -4.80
N THR A 146 -12.96 5.48 -3.90
CA THR A 146 -11.57 5.90 -4.12
C THR A 146 -10.63 4.70 -4.25
N ILE A 147 -10.79 3.69 -3.40
CA ILE A 147 -10.00 2.45 -3.47
C ILE A 147 -10.30 1.68 -4.76
N LEU A 148 -11.57 1.55 -5.13
CA LEU A 148 -11.99 0.85 -6.35
C LEU A 148 -11.49 1.55 -7.62
N GLN A 149 -11.43 2.89 -7.64
CA GLN A 149 -10.84 3.65 -8.75
C GLN A 149 -9.33 3.37 -8.91
N LEU A 150 -8.60 3.26 -7.80
CA LEU A 150 -7.22 2.79 -7.86
C LEU A 150 -7.14 1.38 -8.45
N TYR A 151 -7.94 0.45 -7.94
CA TYR A 151 -7.92 -0.94 -8.41
C TYR A 151 -8.26 -1.06 -9.89
N THR A 152 -9.14 -0.20 -10.42
CA THR A 152 -9.40 -0.13 -11.85
C THR A 152 -8.10 0.13 -12.64
N SER A 153 -7.26 1.05 -12.20
CA SER A 153 -5.95 1.29 -12.82
C SER A 153 -5.02 0.08 -12.68
N MET A 154 -5.07 -0.62 -11.55
CA MET A 154 -4.25 -1.80 -11.30
C MET A 154 -4.64 -3.01 -12.16
N TYR A 155 -5.92 -3.15 -12.50
CA TYR A 155 -6.36 -4.15 -13.48
C TYR A 155 -5.71 -3.93 -14.85
N HIS A 156 -5.57 -2.68 -15.29
CA HIS A 156 -4.84 -2.36 -16.52
C HIS A 156 -3.34 -2.67 -16.43
N TRP A 157 -2.76 -2.68 -15.22
CA TRP A 157 -1.39 -3.10 -15.02
C TRP A 157 -1.20 -4.63 -15.08
N GLY A 158 -2.28 -5.42 -15.03
CA GLY A 158 -2.21 -6.85 -14.80
C GLY A 158 -1.76 -7.20 -13.38
N ALA A 159 -1.99 -6.29 -12.44
CA ALA A 159 -1.63 -6.48 -11.03
C ALA A 159 -2.66 -7.36 -10.31
N ILE A 160 -2.26 -7.95 -9.19
CA ILE A 160 -3.08 -8.80 -8.34
C ILE A 160 -3.54 -7.98 -7.13
N ILE A 161 -4.84 -7.86 -6.95
CA ILE A 161 -5.41 -7.10 -5.84
C ILE A 161 -5.42 -7.94 -4.56
N ALA A 162 -4.79 -7.42 -3.51
CA ALA A 162 -4.76 -7.99 -2.16
C ALA A 162 -5.63 -7.18 -1.19
N ALA A 163 -6.92 -7.13 -1.45
CA ALA A 163 -7.85 -6.49 -0.53
C ALA A 163 -7.89 -7.24 0.82
N PRO A 164 -8.09 -6.55 1.98
CA PRO A 164 -8.17 -7.19 3.29
C PRO A 164 -9.37 -8.14 3.39
N GLY A 165 -10.48 -7.84 2.72
CA GLY A 165 -11.73 -8.57 2.93
C GLY A 165 -12.15 -8.52 4.40
N PHE A 166 -13.00 -9.42 4.82
CA PHE A 166 -13.40 -9.59 6.23
C PHE A 166 -12.58 -10.72 6.89
N THR A 167 -11.25 -10.69 6.74
CA THR A 167 -10.37 -11.79 7.13
C THR A 167 -9.75 -11.64 8.53
N ASP A 168 -10.03 -10.53 9.23
CA ASP A 168 -9.56 -10.26 10.58
C ASP A 168 -10.51 -9.32 11.32
N GLN A 169 -10.60 -9.47 12.65
CA GLN A 169 -11.47 -8.65 13.50
C GLN A 169 -11.10 -7.16 13.44
N SER A 170 -9.83 -6.82 13.23
CA SER A 170 -9.37 -5.43 13.13
C SER A 170 -10.03 -4.67 11.97
N VAL A 171 -10.41 -5.38 10.89
CA VAL A 171 -11.13 -4.76 9.75
C VAL A 171 -12.47 -4.19 10.22
N PHE A 172 -13.22 -4.94 11.04
CA PHE A 172 -14.50 -4.49 11.60
C PHE A 172 -14.29 -3.33 12.57
N THR A 173 -13.26 -3.39 13.42
CA THR A 173 -12.91 -2.31 14.37
C THR A 173 -12.58 -1.00 13.63
N ALA A 174 -11.97 -1.10 12.47
CA ALA A 174 -11.64 0.04 11.60
C ALA A 174 -12.78 0.53 10.70
N GLY A 175 -14.03 0.10 10.96
CA GLY A 175 -15.21 0.52 10.20
C GLY A 175 -15.70 -0.45 9.13
N GLY A 176 -15.02 -1.60 8.91
CA GLY A 176 -15.55 -2.70 8.10
C GLY A 176 -15.45 -2.52 6.58
N ASN A 177 -14.50 -1.74 6.08
CA ASN A 177 -14.31 -1.62 4.63
C ASN A 177 -13.49 -2.80 4.08
N PRO A 178 -14.09 -3.73 3.28
CA PRO A 178 -13.41 -4.93 2.80
C PRO A 178 -12.45 -4.65 1.64
N TYR A 179 -12.56 -3.51 0.98
CA TYR A 179 -11.71 -3.15 -0.16
C TYR A 179 -10.34 -2.67 0.28
N GLY A 180 -10.24 -2.05 1.48
CA GLY A 180 -9.00 -1.55 2.05
C GLY A 180 -9.26 -0.73 3.30
N THR A 181 -8.27 -0.61 4.18
CA THR A 181 -8.38 0.19 5.40
C THR A 181 -8.75 1.63 5.04
N SER A 182 -9.85 2.09 5.58
CA SER A 182 -10.34 3.46 5.40
C SER A 182 -10.63 4.12 6.74
N VAL A 183 -10.35 5.41 6.84
CA VAL A 183 -10.54 6.15 8.09
C VAL A 183 -11.27 7.46 7.87
N THR A 184 -11.98 7.89 8.92
CA THR A 184 -12.60 9.20 9.00
C THR A 184 -11.73 10.13 9.87
N VAL A 185 -11.44 11.32 9.35
CA VAL A 185 -10.66 12.33 10.08
C VAL A 185 -11.61 13.35 10.67
N GLY A 186 -11.56 13.54 11.99
CA GLY A 186 -12.35 14.55 12.69
C GLY A 186 -11.90 15.98 12.36
N GLN A 187 -12.69 16.96 12.79
CA GLN A 187 -12.32 18.38 12.67
C GLN A 187 -11.05 18.73 13.44
N ASP A 188 -10.72 17.94 14.46
CA ASP A 188 -9.48 18.02 15.24
C ASP A 188 -8.27 17.41 14.53
N GLY A 189 -8.43 16.92 13.30
CA GLY A 189 -7.38 16.29 12.51
C GLY A 189 -7.05 14.85 12.91
N LYS A 190 -7.78 14.26 13.89
CA LYS A 190 -7.51 12.91 14.38
C LYS A 190 -8.34 11.85 13.66
N ILE A 191 -7.74 10.67 13.50
CA ILE A 191 -8.44 9.48 13.03
C ILE A 191 -9.44 9.04 14.09
N LYS A 192 -10.68 8.76 13.69
CA LYS A 192 -11.77 8.37 14.59
C LYS A 192 -11.78 6.87 14.89
N GLU A 193 -11.41 6.05 13.92
CA GLU A 193 -11.40 4.60 14.02
C GLU A 193 -10.08 4.10 14.61
N ASP A 194 -10.11 2.96 15.32
CA ASP A 194 -8.89 2.22 15.66
C ASP A 194 -8.44 1.40 14.45
N ALA A 195 -7.68 2.04 13.56
CA ALA A 195 -7.30 1.49 12.28
C ALA A 195 -5.88 0.89 12.23
N ARG A 196 -5.09 1.00 13.32
CA ARG A 196 -3.70 0.50 13.31
C ARG A 196 -3.65 -1.01 13.05
N GLY A 197 -4.49 -1.77 13.73
CA GLY A 197 -4.59 -3.21 13.56
C GLY A 197 -4.97 -3.59 12.13
N ALA A 198 -5.96 -2.91 11.55
CA ALA A 198 -6.42 -3.15 10.17
C ALA A 198 -5.34 -2.83 9.13
N ALA A 199 -4.64 -1.71 9.26
CA ALA A 199 -3.56 -1.35 8.35
C ALA A 199 -2.39 -2.35 8.43
N ALA A 200 -2.03 -2.80 9.63
CA ALA A 200 -1.00 -3.82 9.83
C ALA A 200 -1.43 -5.18 9.27
N HIS A 201 -2.68 -5.62 9.52
CA HIS A 201 -3.23 -6.86 8.97
C HIS A 201 -3.25 -6.83 7.44
N GLN A 202 -3.75 -5.76 6.84
CA GLN A 202 -3.77 -5.59 5.39
C GLN A 202 -2.38 -5.71 4.77
N ALA A 203 -1.36 -5.12 5.41
CA ALA A 203 0.02 -5.21 4.95
C ALA A 203 0.59 -6.62 5.09
N LYS A 204 0.36 -7.30 6.22
CA LYS A 204 0.76 -8.72 6.42
C LYS A 204 0.15 -9.62 5.36
N ARG A 205 -1.14 -9.43 5.05
CA ARG A 205 -1.84 -10.18 4.01
C ARG A 205 -1.23 -9.91 2.62
N THR A 206 -0.96 -8.65 2.29
CA THR A 206 -0.32 -8.25 1.02
C THR A 206 1.04 -8.93 0.87
N VAL A 207 1.87 -8.92 1.91
CA VAL A 207 3.18 -9.60 1.94
C VAL A 207 3.03 -11.11 1.77
N SER A 208 2.06 -11.72 2.47
CA SER A 208 1.82 -13.18 2.39
C SER A 208 1.45 -13.63 0.97
N ILE A 209 0.56 -12.89 0.30
CA ILE A 209 0.15 -13.16 -1.09
C ILE A 209 1.35 -12.98 -2.04
N ALA A 210 2.10 -11.88 -1.90
CA ALA A 210 3.28 -11.64 -2.72
C ALA A 210 4.34 -12.74 -2.54
N LYS A 211 4.55 -13.21 -1.32
CA LYS A 211 5.46 -14.32 -1.03
C LYS A 211 5.03 -15.61 -1.70
N ALA A 212 3.74 -15.95 -1.62
CA ALA A 212 3.19 -17.16 -2.26
C ALA A 212 3.35 -17.13 -3.78
N LEU A 213 3.06 -15.99 -4.42
CA LEU A 213 3.23 -15.81 -5.86
C LEU A 213 4.71 -15.92 -6.28
N LYS A 214 5.59 -15.28 -5.54
CA LYS A 214 7.03 -15.29 -5.82
C LYS A 214 7.59 -16.71 -5.79
N ILE A 215 7.23 -17.48 -4.75
CA ILE A 215 7.61 -18.90 -4.65
C ILE A 215 7.01 -19.72 -5.80
N GLY A 216 5.74 -19.48 -6.15
CA GLY A 216 5.07 -20.19 -7.23
C GLY A 216 5.68 -19.93 -8.62
N PHE A 217 6.15 -18.72 -8.88
CA PHE A 217 6.84 -18.38 -10.14
C PHE A 217 8.28 -18.87 -10.20
N GLU A 218 8.99 -19.02 -9.07
CA GLU A 218 10.34 -19.59 -9.02
C GLU A 218 10.35 -21.12 -9.28
N GLN A 219 9.19 -21.79 -9.21
CA GLN A 219 9.04 -23.24 -9.42
C GLN A 219 8.61 -23.61 -10.84
N GLN A 220 8.36 -22.64 -11.71
CA GLN A 220 8.02 -22.86 -13.13
C GLN A 220 9.25 -22.70 -14.04
#